data_cf4a4221bc8bbedff993d6956eaf4abc
#
_entry.id   cf4a4221bc8bbedff993d6956eaf4abc
#
_cell.length_a   1.000
_cell.length_b   1.000
_cell.length_c   1.000
_cell.angle_alpha   90.00
_cell.angle_beta   90.00
_cell.angle_gamma   90.00
#
_symmetry.space_group_name_H-M   'P 1'
#
loop_
_entity.id
_entity.type
_entity.pdbx_description
1 polymer ?
#
loop_
_entity_poly.entity_id
_entity_poly.type
_entity_poly.pdbx_seq_one_letter_code
_entity_poly.pdbx_strand_id
1 'polypeptide(L)'
;MDFPASFALIAPELVLTGTGLVLLLAAAWAGDKSARSITILAATGLFGAGFLLVPGLHTGIDGPETLAFGGLLKIDSFALFAKALIYLAAIACLMVAPRFFDSEAAGLDRGMRAEYPVLVIFAVLGMSIMVSANDFMSLYLGLELNSLSAYVLAAILKRNAHSGEAGLKYFVLGALASGILLYGMSLLYGFTGGTSFDTVRAGLIGELAYGPLFGLTFVLAGLAFKISAVPFHMWTPDVYEGAPTPVTAFFSTAPKVAAIGLTARVVFDVFGGQVLAWQQIVMFAALASIIFGALGAIGQENLKRLLAYSSINNVGFILLGLAVASEAGASAMLVYLFIYVAMSLGSFVALLMLRSEEGGLYETFGDIRGLSVTQPAIAWCLLIFMFSLAGIPPLLGFYSKFVVFQATVDAGLVAFGAIAIAASVIGAFYYIKFVKVMFFDEPVGLVTGKSGGGHWALLFLTAALLSPLGYLLTPSLSDLADKAAASLFFAV
;
A
#
# COMPACT_ATOMS: atom_id res chain seq x y z
N MET A 1 -6.46 24.68 -23.20
CA MET A 1 -6.86 23.48 -22.44
C MET A 1 -8.03 22.82 -23.16
N ASP A 2 -7.88 21.57 -23.60
CA ASP A 2 -8.98 20.76 -24.11
C ASP A 2 -9.69 20.09 -22.93
N PHE A 3 -10.74 20.71 -22.41
CA PHE A 3 -11.49 20.18 -21.26
C PHE A 3 -12.15 18.82 -21.56
N PRO A 4 -12.81 18.59 -22.72
CA PRO A 4 -13.39 17.30 -23.05
C PRO A 4 -12.37 16.15 -23.01
N ALA A 5 -11.19 16.31 -23.59
CA ALA A 5 -10.14 15.31 -23.56
C ALA A 5 -9.62 15.07 -22.12
N SER A 6 -9.41 16.15 -21.34
CA SER A 6 -9.00 16.05 -19.94
C SER A 6 -10.04 15.29 -19.10
N PHE A 7 -11.35 15.52 -19.29
CA PHE A 7 -12.39 14.79 -18.60
C PHE A 7 -12.46 13.31 -18.98
N ALA A 8 -12.17 12.96 -20.23
CA ALA A 8 -12.09 11.56 -20.67
C ALA A 8 -10.93 10.81 -19.96
N LEU A 9 -9.77 11.46 -19.82
CA LEU A 9 -8.60 10.88 -19.15
C LEU A 9 -8.85 10.59 -17.68
N ILE A 10 -9.59 11.46 -16.97
CA ILE A 10 -9.89 11.29 -15.54
C ILE A 10 -11.26 10.64 -15.29
N ALA A 11 -11.82 9.96 -16.28
CA ALA A 11 -13.12 9.30 -16.13
C ALA A 11 -13.20 8.36 -14.90
N PRO A 12 -12.18 7.57 -14.53
CA PRO A 12 -12.19 6.78 -13.30
C PRO A 12 -12.37 7.64 -12.04
N GLU A 13 -11.66 8.77 -11.93
CA GLU A 13 -11.76 9.70 -10.81
C GLU A 13 -13.12 10.38 -10.74
N LEU A 14 -13.73 10.68 -11.88
CA LEU A 14 -15.11 11.23 -11.93
C LEU A 14 -16.13 10.22 -11.44
N VAL A 15 -16.00 8.95 -11.80
CA VAL A 15 -16.86 7.87 -11.30
C VAL A 15 -16.69 7.74 -9.78
N LEU A 16 -15.46 7.76 -9.27
CA LEU A 16 -15.20 7.69 -7.82
C LEU A 16 -15.75 8.92 -7.09
N THR A 17 -15.57 10.12 -7.63
CA THR A 17 -16.10 11.36 -7.06
C THR A 17 -17.63 11.32 -6.99
N GLY A 18 -18.29 10.98 -8.10
CA GLY A 18 -19.75 10.86 -8.17
C GLY A 18 -20.27 9.80 -7.20
N THR A 19 -19.62 8.62 -7.16
CA THR A 19 -19.95 7.56 -6.23
C THR A 19 -19.79 8.04 -4.78
N GLY A 20 -18.66 8.66 -4.42
CA GLY A 20 -18.37 9.14 -3.07
C GLY A 20 -19.41 10.17 -2.60
N LEU A 21 -19.74 11.15 -3.43
CA LEU A 21 -20.74 12.19 -3.09
C LEU A 21 -22.15 11.61 -2.93
N VAL A 22 -22.59 10.74 -3.83
CA VAL A 22 -23.91 10.09 -3.74
C VAL A 22 -23.99 9.21 -2.48
N LEU A 23 -22.95 8.43 -2.21
CA LEU A 23 -22.92 7.57 -1.03
C LEU A 23 -22.81 8.35 0.27
N LEU A 24 -22.14 9.51 0.27
CA LEU A 24 -22.10 10.42 1.43
C LEU A 24 -23.51 10.91 1.79
N LEU A 25 -24.28 11.37 0.80
CA LEU A 25 -25.66 11.78 0.98
C LEU A 25 -26.53 10.60 1.42
N ALA A 26 -26.38 9.44 0.82
CA ALA A 26 -27.11 8.23 1.21
C ALA A 26 -26.81 7.82 2.65
N ALA A 27 -25.55 7.89 3.09
CA ALA A 27 -25.14 7.60 4.45
C ALA A 27 -25.77 8.59 5.45
N ALA A 28 -25.80 9.88 5.10
CA ALA A 28 -26.38 10.91 5.96
C ALA A 28 -27.91 10.73 6.14
N TRP A 29 -28.63 10.31 5.09
CA TRP A 29 -30.09 10.14 5.17
C TRP A 29 -30.55 8.79 5.72
N ALA A 30 -29.91 7.69 5.24
CA ALA A 30 -30.35 6.34 5.58
C ALA A 30 -29.66 5.76 6.84
N GLY A 31 -28.56 6.39 7.28
CA GLY A 31 -27.81 6.02 8.50
C GLY A 31 -27.18 4.62 8.42
N ASP A 32 -26.74 4.12 9.57
CA ASP A 32 -25.97 2.85 9.69
C ASP A 32 -26.72 1.61 9.20
N LYS A 33 -28.05 1.63 9.13
CA LYS A 33 -28.83 0.51 8.61
C LYS A 33 -28.56 0.21 7.14
N SER A 34 -28.11 1.22 6.40
CA SER A 34 -27.77 1.11 4.96
C SER A 34 -26.30 0.76 4.70
N ALA A 35 -25.48 0.61 5.73
CA ALA A 35 -24.04 0.43 5.60
C ALA A 35 -23.62 -0.71 4.62
N ARG A 36 -24.32 -1.86 4.67
CA ARG A 36 -24.07 -2.98 3.74
C ARG A 36 -24.38 -2.61 2.30
N SER A 37 -25.51 -1.94 2.05
CA SER A 37 -25.90 -1.52 0.69
C SER A 37 -24.92 -0.47 0.16
N ILE A 38 -24.50 0.47 1.01
CA ILE A 38 -23.48 1.48 0.68
C ILE A 38 -22.15 0.82 0.36
N THR A 39 -21.76 -0.23 1.10
CA THR A 39 -20.53 -1.00 0.82
C THR A 39 -20.58 -1.68 -0.55
N ILE A 40 -21.72 -2.31 -0.89
CA ILE A 40 -21.88 -2.95 -2.20
C ILE A 40 -21.80 -1.91 -3.32
N LEU A 41 -22.49 -0.77 -3.17
CA LEU A 41 -22.46 0.31 -4.14
C LEU A 41 -21.05 0.93 -4.28
N ALA A 42 -20.33 1.09 -3.15
CA ALA A 42 -18.94 1.55 -3.16
C ALA A 42 -18.03 0.58 -3.93
N ALA A 43 -18.15 -0.72 -3.67
CA ALA A 43 -17.40 -1.74 -4.41
C ALA A 43 -17.78 -1.76 -5.91
N THR A 44 -19.05 -1.57 -6.24
CA THR A 44 -19.52 -1.45 -7.65
C THR A 44 -18.95 -0.22 -8.33
N GLY A 45 -18.91 0.92 -7.64
CA GLY A 45 -18.30 2.15 -8.16
C GLY A 45 -16.81 2.00 -8.44
N LEU A 46 -16.07 1.34 -7.51
CA LEU A 46 -14.66 0.99 -7.71
C LEU A 46 -14.45 0.03 -8.88
N PHE A 47 -15.31 -0.97 -9.02
CA PHE A 47 -15.27 -1.90 -10.14
C PHE A 47 -15.53 -1.17 -11.48
N GLY A 48 -16.53 -0.27 -11.51
CA GLY A 48 -16.81 0.57 -12.68
C GLY A 48 -15.62 1.47 -13.05
N ALA A 49 -15.01 2.13 -12.07
CA ALA A 49 -13.80 2.93 -12.28
C ALA A 49 -12.62 2.06 -12.77
N GLY A 50 -12.45 0.85 -12.21
CA GLY A 50 -11.43 -0.10 -12.64
C GLY A 50 -11.63 -0.60 -14.07
N PHE A 51 -12.89 -0.81 -14.48
CA PHE A 51 -13.21 -1.22 -15.85
C PHE A 51 -12.78 -0.19 -16.90
N LEU A 52 -12.84 1.10 -16.55
CA LEU A 52 -12.38 2.19 -17.41
C LEU A 52 -10.86 2.23 -17.61
N LEU A 53 -10.07 1.54 -16.76
CA LEU A 53 -8.61 1.45 -16.92
C LEU A 53 -8.19 0.38 -17.94
N VAL A 54 -9.05 -0.62 -18.20
CA VAL A 54 -8.71 -1.81 -18.99
C VAL A 54 -8.20 -1.48 -20.40
N PRO A 55 -8.81 -0.58 -21.18
CA PRO A 55 -8.28 -0.25 -22.52
C PRO A 55 -6.84 0.26 -22.45
N GLY A 56 -6.56 1.22 -21.57
CA GLY A 56 -5.23 1.81 -21.42
C GLY A 56 -4.17 0.83 -20.90
N LEU A 57 -4.55 -0.13 -20.05
CA LEU A 57 -3.64 -1.18 -19.59
C LEU A 57 -3.20 -2.12 -20.72
N HIS A 58 -4.06 -2.35 -21.72
CA HIS A 58 -3.73 -3.20 -22.86
C HIS A 58 -2.91 -2.48 -23.93
N THR A 59 -3.31 -1.26 -24.28
CA THR A 59 -2.68 -0.51 -25.38
C THR A 59 -1.40 0.21 -24.94
N GLY A 60 -1.27 0.49 -23.64
CA GLY A 60 -0.34 1.50 -23.13
C GLY A 60 -0.83 2.91 -23.47
N ILE A 61 -0.56 3.87 -22.61
CA ILE A 61 -0.84 5.29 -22.84
C ILE A 61 0.43 6.06 -22.42
N ASP A 62 1.15 6.60 -23.40
CA ASP A 62 2.38 7.34 -23.16
C ASP A 62 2.50 8.49 -24.17
N GLY A 63 3.06 9.63 -23.74
CA GLY A 63 3.25 10.79 -24.60
C GLY A 63 2.45 12.04 -24.14
N PRO A 64 2.48 13.13 -24.94
CA PRO A 64 1.86 14.43 -24.58
C PRO A 64 0.36 14.37 -24.33
N GLU A 65 -0.34 13.43 -24.96
CA GLU A 65 -1.78 13.20 -24.81
C GLU A 65 -2.20 12.65 -23.45
N THR A 66 -1.22 12.26 -22.62
CA THR A 66 -1.46 11.78 -21.24
C THR A 66 -1.71 12.90 -20.23
N LEU A 67 -1.47 14.15 -20.61
CA LEU A 67 -1.57 15.31 -19.73
C LEU A 67 -3.02 15.84 -19.69
N ALA A 68 -3.55 15.93 -18.48
CA ALA A 68 -4.86 16.51 -18.22
C ALA A 68 -4.75 17.84 -17.48
N PHE A 69 -5.73 18.75 -17.73
CA PHE A 69 -5.87 20.05 -17.08
C PHE A 69 -4.60 20.92 -17.16
N GLY A 70 -3.99 20.98 -18.33
CA GLY A 70 -2.80 21.81 -18.52
C GLY A 70 -1.55 21.29 -17.80
N GLY A 71 -1.46 19.97 -17.61
CA GLY A 71 -0.32 19.31 -17.01
C GLY A 71 -0.40 19.11 -15.50
N LEU A 72 -1.56 19.39 -14.86
CA LEU A 72 -1.73 19.09 -13.43
C LEU A 72 -1.73 17.58 -13.12
N LEU A 73 -2.20 16.77 -14.06
CA LEU A 73 -2.25 15.32 -13.93
C LEU A 73 -1.65 14.66 -15.18
N LYS A 74 -0.96 13.53 -14.99
CA LYS A 74 -0.39 12.68 -16.03
C LYS A 74 -0.99 11.27 -15.90
N ILE A 75 -1.73 10.85 -16.93
CA ILE A 75 -2.43 9.56 -16.96
C ILE A 75 -1.68 8.64 -17.93
N ASP A 76 -0.60 8.09 -17.46
CA ASP A 76 0.30 7.19 -18.18
C ASP A 76 0.14 5.72 -17.75
N SER A 77 0.84 4.81 -18.41
CA SER A 77 0.80 3.37 -18.11
C SER A 77 1.17 3.07 -16.65
N PHE A 78 2.07 3.85 -16.03
CA PHE A 78 2.40 3.75 -14.61
C PHE A 78 1.20 4.09 -13.71
N ALA A 79 0.53 5.21 -13.98
CA ALA A 79 -0.66 5.60 -13.22
C ALA A 79 -1.78 4.57 -13.34
N LEU A 80 -1.99 4.01 -14.55
CA LEU A 80 -3.01 2.98 -14.78
C LEU A 80 -2.71 1.69 -14.01
N PHE A 81 -1.44 1.22 -14.02
CA PHE A 81 -1.01 0.05 -13.25
C PHE A 81 -1.26 0.25 -11.75
N ALA A 82 -0.81 1.37 -11.20
CA ALA A 82 -0.97 1.68 -9.79
C ALA A 82 -2.46 1.81 -9.39
N LYS A 83 -3.30 2.50 -10.19
CA LYS A 83 -4.74 2.63 -9.97
C LYS A 83 -5.43 1.27 -9.98
N ALA A 84 -5.12 0.40 -10.93
CA ALA A 84 -5.69 -0.94 -10.99
C ALA A 84 -5.42 -1.72 -9.70
N LEU A 85 -4.19 -1.67 -9.21
CA LEU A 85 -3.80 -2.36 -7.99
C LEU A 85 -4.46 -1.74 -6.74
N ILE A 86 -4.57 -0.42 -6.66
CA ILE A 86 -5.28 0.31 -5.60
C ILE A 86 -6.76 -0.09 -5.56
N TYR A 87 -7.44 -0.09 -6.71
CA TYR A 87 -8.88 -0.39 -6.78
C TYR A 87 -9.16 -1.84 -6.42
N LEU A 88 -8.37 -2.79 -6.92
CA LEU A 88 -8.49 -4.21 -6.57
C LEU A 88 -8.31 -4.45 -5.06
N ALA A 89 -7.29 -3.84 -4.45
CA ALA A 89 -7.05 -3.94 -3.02
C ALA A 89 -8.21 -3.34 -2.20
N ALA A 90 -8.72 -2.18 -2.61
CA ALA A 90 -9.84 -1.52 -1.92
C ALA A 90 -11.14 -2.32 -2.03
N ILE A 91 -11.46 -2.88 -3.21
CA ILE A 91 -12.62 -3.77 -3.40
C ILE A 91 -12.51 -4.97 -2.47
N ALA A 92 -11.35 -5.63 -2.43
CA ALA A 92 -11.14 -6.79 -1.57
C ALA A 92 -11.32 -6.44 -0.08
N CYS A 93 -10.79 -5.30 0.38
CA CYS A 93 -10.99 -4.83 1.75
C CYS A 93 -12.45 -4.50 2.07
N LEU A 94 -13.18 -3.87 1.14
CA LEU A 94 -14.62 -3.60 1.30
C LEU A 94 -15.44 -4.88 1.38
N MET A 95 -15.09 -5.93 0.62
CA MET A 95 -15.80 -7.22 0.65
C MET A 95 -15.70 -7.94 1.98
N VAL A 96 -14.58 -7.81 2.71
CA VAL A 96 -14.35 -8.51 3.97
C VAL A 96 -14.77 -7.71 5.21
N ALA A 97 -14.90 -6.38 5.09
CA ALA A 97 -15.17 -5.49 6.21
C ALA A 97 -16.52 -5.71 6.92
N PRO A 98 -17.68 -5.90 6.25
CA PRO A 98 -18.99 -5.94 6.90
C PRO A 98 -19.07 -6.97 8.01
N ARG A 99 -18.51 -8.16 7.78
CA ARG A 99 -18.56 -9.25 8.75
C ARG A 99 -17.77 -8.97 10.03
N PHE A 100 -16.70 -8.21 9.92
CA PHE A 100 -15.95 -7.79 11.11
C PHE A 100 -16.81 -6.89 11.99
N PHE A 101 -17.44 -5.87 11.41
CA PHE A 101 -18.21 -4.88 12.12
C PHE A 101 -19.56 -5.40 12.64
N ASP A 102 -20.12 -6.43 11.99
CA ASP A 102 -21.38 -7.07 12.43
C ASP A 102 -21.17 -8.09 13.57
N SER A 103 -19.91 -8.36 13.95
CA SER A 103 -19.63 -9.28 15.04
C SER A 103 -19.67 -8.58 16.40
N GLU A 104 -20.28 -9.24 17.41
CA GLU A 104 -20.32 -8.76 18.79
C GLU A 104 -18.89 -8.57 19.36
N ALA A 105 -17.93 -9.35 18.88
CA ALA A 105 -16.53 -9.27 19.26
C ALA A 105 -15.84 -7.92 18.99
N ALA A 106 -16.38 -7.14 18.06
CA ALA A 106 -15.85 -5.81 17.78
C ALA A 106 -16.21 -4.78 18.89
N GLY A 107 -16.97 -5.19 19.92
CA GLY A 107 -17.44 -4.30 20.99
C GLY A 107 -18.34 -3.18 20.47
N LEU A 108 -19.01 -3.41 19.35
CA LEU A 108 -19.84 -2.43 18.67
C LEU A 108 -21.30 -2.67 19.01
N ASP A 109 -21.91 -1.75 19.75
CA ASP A 109 -23.33 -1.78 20.07
C ASP A 109 -24.25 -1.62 18.84
N ARG A 110 -23.71 -1.29 17.65
CA ARG A 110 -24.52 -0.85 16.48
C ARG A 110 -24.05 -1.36 15.10
N GLY A 111 -23.10 -2.27 15.00
CA GLY A 111 -22.64 -2.78 13.72
C GLY A 111 -21.78 -1.80 12.89
N MET A 112 -21.70 -2.03 11.58
CA MET A 112 -20.89 -1.23 10.66
C MET A 112 -21.44 0.19 10.48
N ARG A 113 -20.55 1.17 10.48
CA ARG A 113 -20.88 2.55 10.17
C ARG A 113 -21.02 2.78 8.67
N ALA A 114 -22.04 3.55 8.28
CA ALA A 114 -22.27 3.89 6.87
C ALA A 114 -21.16 4.76 6.27
N GLU A 115 -20.45 5.51 7.11
CA GLU A 115 -19.32 6.36 6.71
C GLU A 115 -18.07 5.55 6.30
N TYR A 116 -17.91 4.30 6.78
CA TYR A 116 -16.73 3.49 6.50
C TYR A 116 -16.47 3.33 4.99
N PRO A 117 -17.39 2.80 4.16
CA PRO A 117 -17.17 2.64 2.74
C PRO A 117 -17.03 3.99 1.99
N VAL A 118 -17.67 5.05 2.47
CA VAL A 118 -17.54 6.41 1.91
C VAL A 118 -16.12 6.92 2.11
N LEU A 119 -15.55 6.78 3.30
CA LEU A 119 -14.18 7.17 3.60
C LEU A 119 -13.17 6.36 2.78
N VAL A 120 -13.43 5.07 2.54
CA VAL A 120 -12.58 4.24 1.66
C VAL A 120 -12.61 4.80 0.22
N ILE A 121 -13.77 5.19 -0.32
CA ILE A 121 -13.86 5.80 -1.65
C ILE A 121 -13.08 7.11 -1.73
N PHE A 122 -13.21 8.01 -0.75
CA PHE A 122 -12.45 9.26 -0.74
C PHE A 122 -10.94 9.02 -0.58
N ALA A 123 -10.54 8.04 0.24
CA ALA A 123 -9.15 7.64 0.34
C ALA A 123 -8.61 7.14 -1.03
N VAL A 124 -9.37 6.29 -1.73
CA VAL A 124 -9.01 5.76 -3.06
C VAL A 124 -8.98 6.87 -4.11
N LEU A 125 -9.91 7.81 -4.09
CA LEU A 125 -9.88 8.99 -4.95
C LEU A 125 -8.59 9.80 -4.74
N GLY A 126 -8.23 10.07 -3.48
CA GLY A 126 -6.97 10.72 -3.14
C GLY A 126 -5.75 9.96 -3.66
N MET A 127 -5.73 8.63 -3.49
CA MET A 127 -4.66 7.75 -4.01
C MET A 127 -4.56 7.78 -5.54
N SER A 128 -5.71 7.80 -6.22
CA SER A 128 -5.77 7.89 -7.69
C SER A 128 -5.15 9.20 -8.20
N ILE A 129 -5.45 10.32 -7.52
CA ILE A 129 -4.83 11.61 -7.80
C ILE A 129 -3.32 11.57 -7.51
N MET A 130 -2.89 10.99 -6.38
CA MET A 130 -1.47 10.88 -6.00
C MET A 130 -0.63 10.23 -7.11
N VAL A 131 -1.05 9.07 -7.63
CA VAL A 131 -0.27 8.33 -8.63
C VAL A 131 -0.28 8.98 -10.01
N SER A 132 -1.21 9.90 -10.26
CA SER A 132 -1.33 10.67 -11.50
C SER A 132 -0.82 12.11 -11.35
N ALA A 133 -0.37 12.53 -10.17
CA ALA A 133 0.07 13.91 -9.95
C ALA A 133 1.29 14.26 -10.83
N ASN A 134 1.24 15.42 -11.46
CA ASN A 134 2.33 16.00 -12.24
C ASN A 134 2.63 17.45 -11.81
N ASP A 135 2.11 17.83 -10.66
CA ASP A 135 2.23 19.13 -10.03
C ASP A 135 2.20 18.96 -8.50
N PHE A 136 2.96 19.77 -7.77
CA PHE A 136 3.00 19.69 -6.30
C PHE A 136 1.66 19.97 -5.63
N MET A 137 0.81 20.81 -6.22
CA MET A 137 -0.51 21.07 -5.66
C MET A 137 -1.44 19.84 -5.82
N SER A 138 -1.44 19.21 -6.99
CA SER A 138 -2.20 17.95 -7.23
C SER A 138 -1.70 16.84 -6.31
N LEU A 139 -0.38 16.70 -6.17
CA LEU A 139 0.27 15.76 -5.26
C LEU A 139 -0.24 15.96 -3.83
N TYR A 140 -0.16 17.20 -3.32
CA TYR A 140 -0.53 17.50 -1.94
C TYR A 140 -2.02 17.30 -1.67
N LEU A 141 -2.89 17.76 -2.58
CA LEU A 141 -4.35 17.58 -2.46
C LEU A 141 -4.74 16.10 -2.45
N GLY A 142 -4.19 15.30 -3.37
CA GLY A 142 -4.44 13.85 -3.40
C GLY A 142 -3.96 13.17 -2.13
N LEU A 143 -2.76 13.51 -1.65
CA LEU A 143 -2.17 12.96 -0.44
C LEU A 143 -3.00 13.32 0.81
N GLU A 144 -3.46 14.56 0.94
CA GLU A 144 -4.28 14.99 2.08
C GLU A 144 -5.67 14.37 2.06
N LEU A 145 -6.31 14.23 0.91
CA LEU A 145 -7.61 13.56 0.78
C LEU A 145 -7.53 12.11 1.25
N ASN A 146 -6.47 11.38 0.85
CA ASN A 146 -6.20 10.05 1.37
C ASN A 146 -5.92 10.06 2.87
N SER A 147 -5.07 10.97 3.36
CA SER A 147 -4.60 11.00 4.74
C SER A 147 -5.72 11.30 5.73
N LEU A 148 -6.52 12.34 5.47
CA LEU A 148 -7.65 12.71 6.34
C LEU A 148 -8.68 11.57 6.43
N SER A 149 -8.99 10.92 5.30
CA SER A 149 -9.85 9.75 5.28
C SER A 149 -9.27 8.60 6.12
N ALA A 150 -7.97 8.34 5.99
CA ALA A 150 -7.28 7.27 6.72
C ALA A 150 -7.22 7.54 8.24
N TYR A 151 -7.03 8.78 8.68
CA TYR A 151 -7.03 9.13 10.11
C TYR A 151 -8.38 8.82 10.76
N VAL A 152 -9.48 9.15 10.07
CA VAL A 152 -10.84 8.85 10.56
C VAL A 152 -11.11 7.34 10.54
N LEU A 153 -10.65 6.62 9.49
CA LEU A 153 -10.77 5.16 9.42
C LEU A 153 -10.04 4.48 10.60
N ALA A 154 -8.84 4.92 10.97
CA ALA A 154 -8.11 4.37 12.12
C ALA A 154 -8.88 4.52 13.42
N ALA A 155 -9.57 5.66 13.64
CA ALA A 155 -10.34 5.98 14.83
C ALA A 155 -11.83 5.61 14.74
N ILE A 156 -12.26 4.82 13.76
CA ILE A 156 -13.71 4.62 13.47
C ILE A 156 -14.47 3.93 14.61
N LEU A 157 -13.79 3.13 15.44
CA LEU A 157 -14.35 2.51 16.63
C LEU A 157 -14.32 3.48 17.83
N LYS A 158 -15.25 4.43 17.87
CA LYS A 158 -15.27 5.56 18.83
C LYS A 158 -15.21 5.16 20.31
N ARG A 159 -15.66 3.94 20.68
CA ARG A 159 -15.65 3.43 22.07
C ARG A 159 -14.47 2.52 22.38
N ASN A 160 -13.61 2.25 21.41
CA ASN A 160 -12.41 1.44 21.57
C ASN A 160 -11.21 2.37 21.79
N ALA A 161 -10.60 2.28 22.99
CA ALA A 161 -9.46 3.13 23.35
C ALA A 161 -8.26 2.93 22.42
N HIS A 162 -7.99 1.67 22.00
CA HIS A 162 -6.90 1.37 21.07
C HIS A 162 -7.11 2.00 19.70
N SER A 163 -8.35 1.96 19.16
CA SER A 163 -8.69 2.62 17.90
C SER A 163 -8.59 4.15 18.02
N GLY A 164 -9.01 4.72 19.13
CA GLY A 164 -8.88 6.15 19.41
C GLY A 164 -7.41 6.59 19.49
N GLU A 165 -6.58 5.83 20.20
CA GLU A 165 -5.12 6.06 20.30
C GLU A 165 -4.44 5.93 18.93
N ALA A 166 -4.74 4.88 18.17
CA ALA A 166 -4.22 4.67 16.82
C ALA A 166 -4.53 5.85 15.91
N GLY A 167 -5.81 6.32 15.90
CA GLY A 167 -6.20 7.47 15.11
C GLY A 167 -5.51 8.77 15.53
N LEU A 168 -5.36 9.01 16.83
CA LEU A 168 -4.68 10.20 17.36
C LEU A 168 -3.18 10.20 16.99
N LYS A 169 -2.50 9.08 17.21
CA LYS A 169 -1.08 8.93 16.83
C LYS A 169 -0.88 9.13 15.33
N TYR A 170 -1.76 8.52 14.51
CA TYR A 170 -1.67 8.64 13.06
C TYR A 170 -1.92 10.07 12.58
N PHE A 171 -2.91 10.76 13.16
CA PHE A 171 -3.21 12.14 12.83
C PHE A 171 -2.07 13.09 13.21
N VAL A 172 -1.59 13.04 14.45
CA VAL A 172 -0.57 13.98 14.94
C VAL A 172 0.75 13.80 14.18
N LEU A 173 1.23 12.56 14.05
CA LEU A 173 2.48 12.29 13.32
C LEU A 173 2.33 12.52 11.82
N GLY A 174 1.15 12.20 11.27
CA GLY A 174 0.84 12.41 9.87
C GLY A 174 0.74 13.89 9.48
N ALA A 175 0.11 14.71 10.31
CA ALA A 175 0.04 16.16 10.10
C ALA A 175 1.43 16.81 10.15
N LEU A 176 2.29 16.36 11.07
CA LEU A 176 3.68 16.81 11.12
C LEU A 176 4.43 16.45 9.83
N ALA A 177 4.29 15.19 9.37
CA ALA A 177 4.94 14.73 8.14
C ALA A 177 4.43 15.47 6.90
N SER A 178 3.12 15.75 6.82
CA SER A 178 2.53 16.57 5.76
C SER A 178 3.06 18.02 5.78
N GLY A 179 3.23 18.58 6.98
CA GLY A 179 3.86 19.91 7.14
C GLY A 179 5.31 19.94 6.65
N ILE A 180 6.10 18.90 6.96
CA ILE A 180 7.48 18.75 6.46
C ILE A 180 7.51 18.64 4.94
N LEU A 181 6.61 17.81 4.36
CA LEU A 181 6.46 17.67 2.91
C LEU A 181 6.12 19.00 2.24
N LEU A 182 5.11 19.71 2.76
CA LEU A 182 4.67 20.99 2.23
C LEU A 182 5.77 22.04 2.31
N TYR A 183 6.53 22.07 3.40
CA TYR A 183 7.68 22.97 3.54
C TYR A 183 8.78 22.65 2.52
N GLY A 184 9.06 21.37 2.28
CA GLY A 184 9.99 20.95 1.21
C GLY A 184 9.54 21.41 -0.18
N MET A 185 8.26 21.24 -0.51
CA MET A 185 7.69 21.73 -1.77
C MET A 185 7.74 23.25 -1.88
N SER A 186 7.49 23.98 -0.78
CA SER A 186 7.58 25.43 -0.73
C SER A 186 9.00 25.92 -1.00
N LEU A 187 10.02 25.25 -0.46
CA LEU A 187 11.42 25.55 -0.76
C LEU A 187 11.72 25.33 -2.26
N LEU A 188 11.33 24.21 -2.82
CA LEU A 188 11.52 23.92 -4.25
C LEU A 188 10.83 24.98 -5.12
N TYR A 189 9.58 25.32 -4.81
CA TYR A 189 8.85 26.40 -5.46
C TYR A 189 9.61 27.74 -5.41
N GLY A 190 10.12 28.09 -4.23
CA GLY A 190 10.86 29.37 -4.04
C GLY A 190 12.14 29.48 -4.88
N PHE A 191 12.81 28.34 -5.13
CA PHE A 191 14.05 28.29 -5.91
C PHE A 191 13.83 28.08 -7.42
N THR A 192 12.73 27.43 -7.82
CA THR A 192 12.46 27.07 -9.22
C THR A 192 11.38 27.93 -9.89
N GLY A 193 10.56 28.63 -9.09
CA GLY A 193 9.53 29.55 -9.57
C GLY A 193 8.24 28.90 -10.05
N GLY A 194 8.05 27.56 -9.86
CA GLY A 194 6.85 26.87 -10.27
C GLY A 194 6.53 25.63 -9.45
N THR A 195 5.30 25.11 -9.61
CA THR A 195 4.81 23.91 -8.91
C THR A 195 4.75 22.68 -9.81
N SER A 196 4.73 22.86 -11.15
CA SER A 196 4.71 21.75 -12.08
C SER A 196 6.03 20.98 -12.03
N PHE A 197 5.97 19.66 -12.17
CA PHE A 197 7.16 18.79 -12.09
C PHE A 197 8.20 19.17 -13.14
N ASP A 198 7.78 19.56 -14.35
CA ASP A 198 8.68 20.00 -15.41
C ASP A 198 9.40 21.30 -15.07
N THR A 199 8.69 22.29 -14.51
CA THR A 199 9.31 23.57 -14.10
C THR A 199 10.31 23.34 -12.98
N VAL A 200 9.95 22.52 -12.00
CA VAL A 200 10.85 22.19 -10.89
C VAL A 200 12.08 21.43 -11.40
N ARG A 201 11.89 20.41 -12.24
CA ARG A 201 12.99 19.66 -12.87
C ARG A 201 13.93 20.56 -13.65
N ALA A 202 13.38 21.45 -14.46
CA ALA A 202 14.18 22.41 -15.23
C ALA A 202 14.97 23.39 -14.34
N GLY A 203 14.40 23.78 -13.19
CA GLY A 203 15.09 24.64 -12.21
C GLY A 203 16.16 23.93 -11.37
N LEU A 204 16.24 22.59 -11.44
CA LEU A 204 17.20 21.77 -10.69
C LEU A 204 18.38 21.26 -11.56
N ILE A 205 18.65 21.88 -12.71
CA ILE A 205 19.76 21.47 -13.60
C ILE A 205 21.10 21.91 -12.99
N GLY A 206 22.08 21.01 -13.01
CA GLY A 206 23.43 21.24 -12.51
C GLY A 206 23.62 20.87 -11.03
N GLU A 207 24.63 21.47 -10.38
CA GLU A 207 24.86 21.23 -8.95
C GLU A 207 23.76 21.87 -8.10
N LEU A 208 23.19 21.08 -7.20
CA LEU A 208 22.16 21.58 -6.29
C LEU A 208 22.76 22.53 -5.25
N ALA A 209 22.25 23.76 -5.21
CA ALA A 209 22.45 24.64 -4.09
C ALA A 209 21.81 24.06 -2.81
N TYR A 210 22.23 24.51 -1.63
CA TYR A 210 21.73 24.00 -0.36
C TYR A 210 20.21 24.14 -0.22
N GLY A 211 19.58 25.18 -0.73
CA GLY A 211 18.14 25.38 -0.61
C GLY A 211 17.32 24.29 -1.32
N PRO A 212 17.49 24.04 -2.63
CA PRO A 212 16.85 22.93 -3.31
C PRO A 212 17.19 21.55 -2.71
N LEU A 213 18.41 21.33 -2.22
CA LEU A 213 18.81 20.10 -1.54
C LEU A 213 17.99 19.87 -0.25
N PHE A 214 17.79 20.92 0.55
CA PHE A 214 16.89 20.83 1.71
C PHE A 214 15.45 20.57 1.29
N GLY A 215 14.98 21.24 0.22
CA GLY A 215 13.65 21.00 -0.34
C GLY A 215 13.44 19.54 -0.73
N LEU A 216 14.38 18.95 -1.49
CA LEU A 216 14.39 17.52 -1.87
C LEU A 216 14.37 16.63 -0.62
N THR A 217 15.23 16.90 0.35
CA THR A 217 15.32 16.08 1.58
C THR A 217 14.02 16.10 2.38
N PHE A 218 13.37 17.26 2.53
CA PHE A 218 12.10 17.37 3.24
C PHE A 218 10.95 16.70 2.48
N VAL A 219 10.91 16.79 1.15
CA VAL A 219 9.94 16.07 0.33
C VAL A 219 10.10 14.56 0.54
N LEU A 220 11.33 14.04 0.45
CA LEU A 220 11.59 12.61 0.67
C LEU A 220 11.29 12.18 2.10
N ALA A 221 11.55 13.01 3.12
CA ALA A 221 11.20 12.71 4.51
C ALA A 221 9.69 12.57 4.71
N GLY A 222 8.87 13.47 4.14
CA GLY A 222 7.43 13.38 4.17
C GLY A 222 6.89 12.16 3.44
N LEU A 223 7.44 11.83 2.27
CA LEU A 223 7.09 10.61 1.52
C LEU A 223 7.53 9.34 2.26
N ALA A 224 8.71 9.32 2.89
CA ALA A 224 9.20 8.21 3.70
C ALA A 224 8.25 7.90 4.87
N PHE A 225 7.65 8.91 5.50
CA PHE A 225 6.60 8.71 6.49
C PHE A 225 5.38 7.98 5.89
N LYS A 226 4.90 8.42 4.71
CA LYS A 226 3.71 7.82 4.06
C LYS A 226 3.93 6.36 3.65
N ILE A 227 5.12 5.99 3.22
CA ILE A 227 5.47 4.61 2.88
C ILE A 227 5.87 3.76 4.11
N SER A 228 5.99 4.37 5.28
CA SER A 228 6.50 3.74 6.53
C SER A 228 7.96 3.30 6.44
N ALA A 229 8.80 4.06 5.74
CA ALA A 229 10.23 3.77 5.67
C ALA A 229 10.96 4.30 6.91
N VAL A 230 12.01 3.60 7.34
CA VAL A 230 12.90 4.06 8.41
C VAL A 230 13.65 5.30 7.94
N PRO A 231 13.75 6.36 8.77
CA PRO A 231 13.42 6.43 10.21
C PRO A 231 11.96 6.83 10.52
N PHE A 232 11.13 7.13 9.54
CA PHE A 232 9.80 7.69 9.71
C PHE A 232 8.68 6.63 9.84
N HIS A 233 9.00 5.41 10.26
CA HIS A 233 8.11 4.24 10.33
C HIS A 233 7.35 4.09 11.65
N MET A 234 7.70 4.86 12.69
CA MET A 234 7.30 4.63 14.09
C MET A 234 5.79 4.61 14.34
N TRP A 235 5.01 5.23 13.46
CA TRP A 235 3.56 5.24 13.55
C TRP A 235 2.91 3.89 13.17
N THR A 236 3.53 3.13 12.29
CA THR A 236 2.93 1.97 11.62
C THR A 236 2.60 0.82 12.58
N PRO A 237 3.48 0.38 13.49
CA PRO A 237 3.16 -0.71 14.41
C PRO A 237 1.98 -0.38 15.32
N ASP A 238 1.94 0.82 15.90
CA ASP A 238 0.88 1.24 16.82
C ASP A 238 -0.47 1.41 16.12
N VAL A 239 -0.45 2.00 14.91
CA VAL A 239 -1.68 2.21 14.12
C VAL A 239 -2.24 0.89 13.58
N TYR A 240 -1.37 -0.04 13.13
CA TYR A 240 -1.84 -1.33 12.62
C TYR A 240 -2.40 -2.21 13.74
N GLU A 241 -1.81 -2.17 14.93
CA GLU A 241 -2.32 -2.89 16.10
C GLU A 241 -3.65 -2.33 16.58
N GLY A 242 -3.76 -1.00 16.72
CA GLY A 242 -4.93 -0.36 17.32
C GLY A 242 -6.10 -0.15 16.36
N ALA A 243 -5.88 -0.01 15.05
CA ALA A 243 -6.95 0.13 14.09
C ALA A 243 -7.75 -1.17 13.92
N PRO A 244 -9.05 -1.09 13.52
CA PRO A 244 -9.83 -2.28 13.17
C PRO A 244 -9.13 -3.11 12.09
N THR A 245 -9.15 -4.43 12.20
CA THR A 245 -8.42 -5.32 11.28
C THR A 245 -8.74 -5.11 9.79
N PRO A 246 -10.00 -4.83 9.35
CA PRO A 246 -10.29 -4.47 7.96
C PRO A 246 -9.62 -3.16 7.52
N VAL A 247 -9.50 -2.19 8.44
CA VAL A 247 -8.80 -0.93 8.18
C VAL A 247 -7.30 -1.18 8.07
N THR A 248 -6.74 -2.03 8.93
CA THR A 248 -5.32 -2.42 8.86
C THR A 248 -5.00 -3.16 7.55
N ALA A 249 -5.90 -4.04 7.09
CA ALA A 249 -5.78 -4.70 5.79
C ALA A 249 -5.75 -3.68 4.63
N PHE A 250 -6.60 -2.66 4.70
CA PHE A 250 -6.60 -1.56 3.74
C PHE A 250 -5.30 -0.75 3.80
N PHE A 251 -4.84 -0.33 5.00
CA PHE A 251 -3.61 0.44 5.17
C PHE A 251 -2.35 -0.28 4.70
N SER A 252 -2.34 -1.60 4.82
CA SER A 252 -1.21 -2.43 4.39
C SER A 252 -1.14 -2.65 2.89
N THR A 253 -2.16 -2.27 2.13
CA THR A 253 -2.30 -2.54 0.69
C THR A 253 -2.43 -1.26 -0.14
N ALA A 254 -3.63 -0.77 -0.42
CA ALA A 254 -3.88 0.34 -1.33
C ALA A 254 -3.07 1.63 -1.01
N PRO A 255 -3.02 2.15 0.23
CA PRO A 255 -2.22 3.32 0.57
C PRO A 255 -0.71 3.13 0.36
N LYS A 256 -0.21 1.89 0.52
CA LYS A 256 1.20 1.57 0.23
C LYS A 256 1.51 1.68 -1.26
N VAL A 257 0.62 1.14 -2.11
CA VAL A 257 0.76 1.28 -3.56
C VAL A 257 0.80 2.75 -3.95
N ALA A 258 -0.15 3.55 -3.46
CA ALA A 258 -0.23 4.97 -3.79
C ALA A 258 0.99 5.77 -3.31
N ALA A 259 1.44 5.54 -2.07
CA ALA A 259 2.58 6.27 -1.50
C ALA A 259 3.91 5.89 -2.17
N ILE A 260 4.13 4.60 -2.46
CA ILE A 260 5.31 4.12 -3.20
C ILE A 260 5.26 4.63 -4.63
N GLY A 261 4.10 4.54 -5.30
CA GLY A 261 3.91 5.06 -6.66
C GLY A 261 4.18 6.57 -6.73
N LEU A 262 3.66 7.34 -5.78
CA LEU A 262 3.93 8.77 -5.69
C LEU A 262 5.43 9.05 -5.47
N THR A 263 6.09 8.28 -4.60
CA THR A 263 7.53 8.42 -4.35
C THR A 263 8.33 8.17 -5.63
N ALA A 264 8.00 7.09 -6.37
CA ALA A 264 8.65 6.77 -7.64
C ALA A 264 8.46 7.92 -8.65
N ARG A 265 7.24 8.43 -8.80
CA ARG A 265 6.95 9.55 -9.69
C ARG A 265 7.76 10.79 -9.32
N VAL A 266 7.81 11.16 -8.05
CA VAL A 266 8.59 12.33 -7.59
C VAL A 266 10.08 12.15 -7.85
N VAL A 267 10.67 10.99 -7.55
CA VAL A 267 12.12 10.82 -7.74
C VAL A 267 12.51 10.72 -9.22
N PHE A 268 11.66 10.21 -10.10
CA PHE A 268 11.95 10.10 -11.53
C PHE A 268 11.52 11.34 -12.32
N ASP A 269 10.29 11.83 -12.13
CA ASP A 269 9.76 12.96 -12.90
C ASP A 269 10.33 14.31 -12.42
N VAL A 270 10.52 14.51 -11.10
CA VAL A 270 11.03 15.79 -10.56
C VAL A 270 12.53 15.75 -10.37
N PHE A 271 13.06 14.69 -9.74
CA PHE A 271 14.46 14.60 -9.33
C PHE A 271 15.30 13.67 -10.23
N GLY A 272 14.80 13.28 -11.40
CA GLY A 272 15.50 12.37 -12.31
C GLY A 272 16.91 12.85 -12.72
N GLY A 273 17.11 14.15 -12.84
CA GLY A 273 18.43 14.76 -13.09
C GLY A 273 19.36 14.79 -11.86
N GLN A 274 18.86 14.47 -10.67
CA GLN A 274 19.57 14.57 -9.39
C GLN A 274 19.72 13.21 -8.68
N VAL A 275 19.93 12.15 -9.45
CA VAL A 275 20.00 10.76 -8.95
C VAL A 275 20.96 10.62 -7.78
N LEU A 276 22.16 11.18 -7.86
CA LEU A 276 23.17 11.07 -6.79
C LEU A 276 22.70 11.68 -5.45
N ALA A 277 21.84 12.70 -5.49
CA ALA A 277 21.35 13.34 -4.27
C ALA A 277 20.26 12.50 -3.56
N TRP A 278 19.27 11.95 -4.30
CA TRP A 278 18.18 11.21 -3.69
C TRP A 278 18.45 9.71 -3.52
N GLN A 279 19.24 9.10 -4.39
CA GLN A 279 19.54 7.68 -4.37
C GLN A 279 20.13 7.23 -3.03
N GLN A 280 21.06 8.00 -2.46
CA GLN A 280 21.70 7.69 -1.18
C GLN A 280 20.69 7.69 -0.03
N ILE A 281 19.74 8.64 -0.04
CA ILE A 281 18.68 8.75 0.96
C ILE A 281 17.75 7.53 0.86
N VAL A 282 17.32 7.19 -0.36
CA VAL A 282 16.43 6.03 -0.60
C VAL A 282 17.14 4.72 -0.27
N MET A 283 18.42 4.57 -0.61
CA MET A 283 19.23 3.40 -0.30
C MET A 283 19.37 3.20 1.22
N PHE A 284 19.68 4.28 1.96
CA PHE A 284 19.72 4.24 3.41
C PHE A 284 18.36 3.82 3.98
N ALA A 285 17.28 4.45 3.55
CA ALA A 285 15.92 4.13 4.00
C ALA A 285 15.55 2.68 3.67
N ALA A 286 15.94 2.15 2.50
CA ALA A 286 15.72 0.77 2.10
C ALA A 286 16.40 -0.21 3.05
N LEU A 287 17.71 -0.11 3.23
CA LEU A 287 18.48 -1.03 4.09
C LEU A 287 18.06 -0.91 5.55
N ALA A 288 17.89 0.32 6.04
CA ALA A 288 17.42 0.55 7.41
C ALA A 288 16.03 -0.09 7.63
N SER A 289 15.10 0.03 6.66
CA SER A 289 13.77 -0.58 6.75
C SER A 289 13.84 -2.11 6.74
N ILE A 290 14.69 -2.71 5.90
CA ILE A 290 14.89 -4.16 5.88
C ILE A 290 15.40 -4.65 7.25
N ILE A 291 16.42 -3.99 7.80
CA ILE A 291 17.07 -4.40 9.07
C ILE A 291 16.14 -4.14 10.26
N PHE A 292 15.67 -2.90 10.44
CA PHE A 292 14.84 -2.55 11.61
C PHE A 292 13.48 -3.22 11.57
N GLY A 293 12.88 -3.40 10.36
CA GLY A 293 11.64 -4.17 10.19
C GLY A 293 11.82 -5.63 10.62
N ALA A 294 12.92 -6.27 10.21
CA ALA A 294 13.23 -7.64 10.61
C ALA A 294 13.45 -7.77 12.13
N LEU A 295 14.28 -6.92 12.71
CA LEU A 295 14.59 -6.96 14.14
C LEU A 295 13.37 -6.62 15.00
N GLY A 296 12.58 -5.62 14.61
CA GLY A 296 11.36 -5.21 15.32
C GLY A 296 10.27 -6.28 15.33
N ALA A 297 10.19 -7.13 14.30
CA ALA A 297 9.23 -8.22 14.23
C ALA A 297 9.53 -9.40 15.17
N ILE A 298 10.79 -9.66 15.49
CA ILE A 298 11.22 -10.85 16.27
C ILE A 298 10.55 -10.94 17.64
N GLY A 299 10.44 -9.81 18.35
CA GLY A 299 9.90 -9.73 19.71
C GLY A 299 8.40 -9.52 19.81
N GLN A 300 7.68 -9.47 18.70
CA GLN A 300 6.24 -9.18 18.73
C GLN A 300 5.43 -10.42 19.11
N GLU A 301 4.42 -10.20 19.97
CA GLU A 301 3.41 -11.20 20.35
C GLU A 301 2.07 -10.94 19.64
N ASN A 302 1.74 -9.68 19.31
CA ASN A 302 0.55 -9.32 18.56
C ASN A 302 0.78 -9.52 17.06
N LEU A 303 -0.12 -10.24 16.39
CA LEU A 303 0.00 -10.64 14.98
C LEU A 303 -0.13 -9.44 14.01
N LYS A 304 -1.00 -8.46 14.32
CA LYS A 304 -1.12 -7.24 13.52
C LYS A 304 0.14 -6.40 13.61
N ARG A 305 0.71 -6.28 14.81
CA ARG A 305 1.96 -5.56 15.04
C ARG A 305 3.16 -6.25 14.38
N LEU A 306 3.21 -7.58 14.39
CA LEU A 306 4.18 -8.36 13.64
C LEU A 306 4.09 -8.09 12.14
N LEU A 307 2.86 -8.12 11.57
CA LEU A 307 2.63 -7.82 10.16
C LEU A 307 2.93 -6.35 9.81
N ALA A 308 2.83 -5.43 10.77
CA ALA A 308 3.26 -4.05 10.58
C ALA A 308 4.79 -3.95 10.39
N TYR A 309 5.58 -4.63 11.24
CA TYR A 309 7.03 -4.70 11.05
C TYR A 309 7.43 -5.48 9.78
N SER A 310 6.68 -6.54 9.46
CA SER A 310 6.80 -7.24 8.17
C SER A 310 6.55 -6.28 7.00
N SER A 311 5.55 -5.40 7.10
CA SER A 311 5.28 -4.37 6.10
C SER A 311 6.47 -3.40 5.94
N ILE A 312 7.05 -2.91 7.04
CA ILE A 312 8.25 -2.04 7.02
C ILE A 312 9.42 -2.76 6.34
N ASN A 313 9.64 -4.03 6.67
CA ASN A 313 10.68 -4.85 6.05
C ASN A 313 10.49 -4.99 4.53
N ASN A 314 9.27 -5.30 4.07
CA ASN A 314 8.96 -5.45 2.65
C ASN A 314 9.04 -4.11 1.89
N VAL A 315 8.63 -2.99 2.50
CA VAL A 315 8.85 -1.65 1.95
C VAL A 315 10.33 -1.40 1.68
N GLY A 316 11.22 -1.87 2.55
CA GLY A 316 12.66 -1.77 2.33
C GLY A 316 13.13 -2.47 1.04
N PHE A 317 12.62 -3.67 0.72
CA PHE A 317 12.94 -4.34 -0.55
C PHE A 317 12.35 -3.60 -1.76
N ILE A 318 11.14 -3.07 -1.65
CA ILE A 318 10.53 -2.25 -2.72
C ILE A 318 11.37 -1.00 -2.98
N LEU A 319 11.81 -0.32 -1.92
CA LEU A 319 12.70 0.84 -2.02
C LEU A 319 14.08 0.50 -2.58
N LEU A 320 14.58 -0.70 -2.35
CA LEU A 320 15.83 -1.16 -2.96
C LEU A 320 15.70 -1.21 -4.48
N GLY A 321 14.56 -1.69 -5.02
CA GLY A 321 14.25 -1.62 -6.44
C GLY A 321 14.20 -0.18 -6.97
N LEU A 322 13.56 0.73 -6.22
CA LEU A 322 13.52 2.16 -6.58
C LEU A 322 14.92 2.78 -6.59
N ALA A 323 15.77 2.43 -5.62
CA ALA A 323 17.12 2.96 -5.45
C ALA A 323 18.09 2.54 -6.57
N VAL A 324 17.75 1.53 -7.38
CA VAL A 324 18.49 1.17 -8.60
C VAL A 324 18.50 2.32 -9.61
N ALA A 325 17.50 3.20 -9.57
CA ALA A 325 17.39 4.39 -10.43
C ALA A 325 17.42 4.08 -11.93
N SER A 326 16.81 2.98 -12.34
CA SER A 326 16.70 2.54 -13.73
C SER A 326 15.31 1.98 -14.02
N GLU A 327 14.97 1.86 -15.31
CA GLU A 327 13.73 1.25 -15.75
C GLU A 327 13.57 -0.19 -15.23
N ALA A 328 14.64 -1.00 -15.27
CA ALA A 328 14.64 -2.34 -14.70
C ALA A 328 14.38 -2.35 -13.18
N GLY A 329 14.95 -1.39 -12.46
CA GLY A 329 14.70 -1.21 -11.03
C GLY A 329 13.25 -0.81 -10.73
N ALA A 330 12.69 0.10 -11.52
CA ALA A 330 11.29 0.51 -11.41
C ALA A 330 10.32 -0.65 -11.74
N SER A 331 10.60 -1.44 -12.77
CA SER A 331 9.84 -2.65 -13.09
C SER A 331 9.89 -3.66 -11.95
N ALA A 332 11.08 -3.96 -11.42
CA ALA A 332 11.25 -4.88 -10.28
C ALA A 332 10.48 -4.40 -9.04
N MET A 333 10.48 -3.09 -8.77
CA MET A 333 9.68 -2.44 -7.71
C MET A 333 8.17 -2.69 -7.91
N LEU A 334 7.65 -2.51 -9.12
CA LEU A 334 6.23 -2.70 -9.45
C LEU A 334 5.81 -4.17 -9.34
N VAL A 335 6.63 -5.10 -9.83
CA VAL A 335 6.42 -6.55 -9.67
C VAL A 335 6.36 -6.92 -8.19
N TYR A 336 7.30 -6.41 -7.39
CA TYR A 336 7.30 -6.64 -5.95
C TYR A 336 6.04 -6.10 -5.29
N LEU A 337 5.64 -4.88 -5.64
CA LEU A 337 4.48 -4.21 -5.09
C LEU A 337 3.19 -4.99 -5.34
N PHE A 338 2.99 -5.52 -6.55
CA PHE A 338 1.86 -6.39 -6.89
C PHE A 338 1.82 -7.65 -6.00
N ILE A 339 2.94 -8.36 -5.90
CA ILE A 339 3.03 -9.58 -5.10
C ILE A 339 2.85 -9.28 -3.61
N TYR A 340 3.41 -8.17 -3.12
CA TYR A 340 3.27 -7.72 -1.74
C TYR A 340 1.81 -7.44 -1.36
N VAL A 341 1.04 -6.79 -2.23
CA VAL A 341 -0.40 -6.55 -1.99
C VAL A 341 -1.14 -7.88 -1.80
N ALA A 342 -0.86 -8.89 -2.62
CA ALA A 342 -1.47 -10.21 -2.49
C ALA A 342 -1.07 -10.91 -1.18
N MET A 343 0.22 -10.86 -0.80
CA MET A 343 0.73 -11.43 0.46
C MET A 343 0.08 -10.77 1.69
N SER A 344 0.03 -9.44 1.68
CA SER A 344 -0.54 -8.65 2.78
C SER A 344 -2.04 -8.87 2.91
N LEU A 345 -2.78 -8.76 1.79
CA LEU A 345 -4.22 -8.97 1.76
C LEU A 345 -4.59 -10.38 2.26
N GLY A 346 -3.95 -11.43 1.74
CA GLY A 346 -4.19 -12.81 2.15
C GLY A 346 -3.95 -13.02 3.63
N SER A 347 -2.86 -12.46 4.17
CA SER A 347 -2.52 -12.56 5.59
C SER A 347 -3.59 -11.92 6.48
N PHE A 348 -4.04 -10.68 6.16
CA PHE A 348 -5.07 -10.01 6.95
C PHE A 348 -6.46 -10.64 6.77
N VAL A 349 -6.81 -11.14 5.58
CA VAL A 349 -8.05 -11.90 5.36
C VAL A 349 -8.06 -13.16 6.22
N ALA A 350 -6.95 -13.89 6.31
CA ALA A 350 -6.83 -15.05 7.19
C ALA A 350 -7.04 -14.66 8.66
N LEU A 351 -6.40 -13.57 9.14
CA LEU A 351 -6.58 -13.08 10.52
C LEU A 351 -8.04 -12.68 10.79
N LEU A 352 -8.73 -12.05 9.84
CA LEU A 352 -10.16 -11.71 9.96
C LEU A 352 -11.07 -12.92 10.10
N MET A 353 -10.63 -14.10 9.65
CA MET A 353 -11.38 -15.34 9.75
C MET A 353 -11.17 -16.07 11.09
N LEU A 354 -10.13 -15.73 11.85
CA LEU A 354 -9.82 -16.37 13.13
C LEU A 354 -10.64 -15.75 14.26
N ARG A 355 -11.46 -16.61 14.94
CA ARG A 355 -12.30 -16.19 16.05
C ARG A 355 -12.39 -17.28 17.12
N SER A 356 -12.55 -16.85 18.38
CA SER A 356 -12.90 -17.76 19.48
C SER A 356 -14.34 -18.25 19.36
N GLU A 357 -14.72 -19.29 20.11
CA GLU A 357 -16.12 -19.75 20.21
C GLU A 357 -17.05 -18.66 20.73
N GLU A 358 -16.57 -17.80 21.61
CA GLU A 358 -17.28 -16.66 22.18
C GLU A 358 -17.31 -15.43 21.24
N GLY A 359 -16.75 -15.56 20.02
CA GLY A 359 -16.73 -14.51 19.01
C GLY A 359 -15.55 -13.52 19.16
N GLY A 360 -14.66 -13.67 20.15
CA GLY A 360 -13.48 -12.83 20.34
C GLY A 360 -12.50 -12.90 19.17
N LEU A 361 -11.72 -11.84 18.95
CA LEU A 361 -10.68 -11.80 17.92
C LEU A 361 -9.43 -12.53 18.41
N TYR A 362 -8.82 -13.30 17.53
CA TYR A 362 -7.50 -13.87 17.74
C TYR A 362 -6.44 -12.96 17.13
N GLU A 363 -5.63 -12.35 17.99
CA GLU A 363 -4.64 -11.36 17.59
C GLU A 363 -3.22 -11.66 18.12
N THR A 364 -3.04 -12.76 18.87
CA THR A 364 -1.75 -13.12 19.46
C THR A 364 -1.25 -14.49 19.01
N PHE A 365 0.05 -14.73 19.19
CA PHE A 365 0.62 -16.08 18.96
C PHE A 365 -0.01 -17.16 19.82
N GLY A 366 -0.41 -16.81 21.06
CA GLY A 366 -1.10 -17.74 21.95
C GLY A 366 -2.38 -18.26 21.33
N ASP A 367 -3.11 -17.42 20.63
CA ASP A 367 -4.42 -17.70 20.04
C ASP A 367 -4.38 -18.65 18.83
N ILE A 368 -3.25 -18.68 18.10
CA ILE A 368 -3.09 -19.48 16.88
C ILE A 368 -2.33 -20.79 17.08
N ARG A 369 -2.04 -21.16 18.33
CA ARG A 369 -1.35 -22.43 18.64
C ARG A 369 -2.15 -23.62 18.13
N GLY A 370 -1.48 -24.52 17.40
CA GLY A 370 -2.09 -25.71 16.86
C GLY A 370 -3.23 -25.47 15.85
N LEU A 371 -3.23 -24.29 15.18
CA LEU A 371 -4.26 -23.93 14.20
C LEU A 371 -4.40 -24.96 13.06
N SER A 372 -3.32 -25.67 12.73
CA SER A 372 -3.33 -26.73 11.71
C SER A 372 -4.27 -27.90 12.06
N VAL A 373 -4.57 -28.12 13.34
CA VAL A 373 -5.50 -29.15 13.81
C VAL A 373 -6.93 -28.63 13.82
N THR A 374 -7.15 -27.37 14.27
CA THR A 374 -8.49 -26.80 14.45
C THR A 374 -9.06 -26.21 13.14
N GLN A 375 -8.22 -25.54 12.35
CA GLN A 375 -8.60 -24.91 11.06
C GLN A 375 -7.53 -25.14 9.99
N PRO A 376 -7.37 -26.39 9.48
CA PRO A 376 -6.28 -26.75 8.58
C PRO A 376 -6.23 -25.90 7.30
N ALA A 377 -7.38 -25.57 6.70
CA ALA A 377 -7.41 -24.80 5.47
C ALA A 377 -6.83 -23.38 5.66
N ILE A 378 -7.15 -22.70 6.76
CA ILE A 378 -6.61 -21.37 7.06
C ILE A 378 -5.11 -21.49 7.39
N ALA A 379 -4.72 -22.52 8.16
CA ALA A 379 -3.33 -22.74 8.51
C ALA A 379 -2.42 -22.96 7.29
N TRP A 380 -2.87 -23.77 6.30
CA TRP A 380 -2.15 -23.98 5.06
C TRP A 380 -2.03 -22.70 4.20
N CYS A 381 -3.11 -21.90 4.11
CA CYS A 381 -3.05 -20.62 3.44
C CYS A 381 -2.07 -19.66 4.14
N LEU A 382 -2.14 -19.56 5.49
CA LEU A 382 -1.19 -18.74 6.27
C LEU A 382 0.26 -19.22 6.11
N LEU A 383 0.51 -20.54 6.01
CA LEU A 383 1.84 -21.07 5.70
C LEU A 383 2.36 -20.53 4.37
N ILE A 384 1.51 -20.59 3.32
CA ILE A 384 1.86 -20.04 1.99
C ILE A 384 2.18 -18.54 2.11
N PHE A 385 1.38 -17.75 2.82
CA PHE A 385 1.62 -16.33 2.98
C PHE A 385 2.91 -16.04 3.76
N MET A 386 3.14 -16.70 4.88
CA MET A 386 4.34 -16.48 5.70
C MET A 386 5.62 -16.89 4.97
N PHE A 387 5.61 -18.04 4.29
CA PHE A 387 6.76 -18.47 3.51
C PHE A 387 6.97 -17.62 2.25
N SER A 388 5.90 -17.11 1.63
CA SER A 388 5.99 -16.16 0.54
C SER A 388 6.61 -14.83 1.01
N LEU A 389 6.17 -14.27 2.14
CA LEU A 389 6.75 -13.08 2.77
C LEU A 389 8.22 -13.30 3.16
N ALA A 390 8.58 -14.48 3.65
CA ALA A 390 9.96 -14.85 3.91
C ALA A 390 10.81 -14.89 2.63
N GLY A 391 10.18 -15.16 1.48
CA GLY A 391 10.87 -15.34 0.19
C GLY A 391 11.43 -16.75 0.03
N ILE A 392 10.69 -17.78 0.46
CA ILE A 392 11.10 -19.19 0.34
C ILE A 392 10.63 -19.76 -1.00
N PRO A 393 11.54 -20.30 -1.83
CA PRO A 393 11.15 -21.04 -3.04
C PRO A 393 10.25 -22.26 -2.68
N PRO A 394 9.29 -22.66 -3.51
CA PRO A 394 8.95 -22.15 -4.83
C PRO A 394 7.78 -21.15 -4.83
N LEU A 395 7.60 -20.37 -3.77
CA LEU A 395 6.49 -19.41 -3.66
C LEU A 395 6.79 -18.10 -4.40
N LEU A 396 5.74 -17.40 -4.84
CA LEU A 396 5.87 -16.22 -5.69
C LEU A 396 6.59 -15.04 -5.00
N GLY A 397 6.55 -14.95 -3.66
CA GLY A 397 7.32 -13.96 -2.91
C GLY A 397 8.84 -14.09 -3.03
N PHE A 398 9.35 -15.29 -3.33
CA PHE A 398 10.75 -15.46 -3.71
C PHE A 398 11.06 -14.73 -5.03
N TYR A 399 10.17 -14.86 -6.03
CA TYR A 399 10.35 -14.18 -7.32
C TYR A 399 10.41 -12.67 -7.16
N SER A 400 9.57 -12.07 -6.31
CA SER A 400 9.60 -10.62 -6.08
C SER A 400 10.93 -10.14 -5.52
N LYS A 401 11.53 -10.88 -4.56
CA LYS A 401 12.86 -10.56 -4.03
C LYS A 401 13.95 -10.79 -5.08
N PHE A 402 13.83 -11.86 -5.83
CA PHE A 402 14.81 -12.24 -6.86
C PHE A 402 14.97 -11.15 -7.93
N VAL A 403 13.87 -10.64 -8.48
CA VAL A 403 13.94 -9.60 -9.53
C VAL A 403 14.53 -8.28 -9.00
N VAL A 404 14.24 -7.91 -7.74
CA VAL A 404 14.86 -6.74 -7.11
C VAL A 404 16.35 -6.93 -6.89
N PHE A 405 16.77 -8.10 -6.41
CA PHE A 405 18.20 -8.39 -6.23
C PHE A 405 18.94 -8.45 -7.57
N GLN A 406 18.34 -9.04 -8.60
CA GLN A 406 18.90 -9.05 -9.94
C GLN A 406 19.13 -7.63 -10.45
N ALA A 407 18.10 -6.77 -10.42
CA ALA A 407 18.22 -5.38 -10.84
C ALA A 407 19.29 -4.61 -10.03
N THR A 408 19.43 -4.89 -8.73
CA THR A 408 20.44 -4.28 -7.86
C THR A 408 21.85 -4.71 -8.24
N VAL A 409 22.06 -5.98 -8.58
CA VAL A 409 23.35 -6.53 -9.01
C VAL A 409 23.73 -5.99 -10.39
N ASP A 410 22.79 -5.99 -11.32
CA ASP A 410 22.99 -5.52 -12.70
C ASP A 410 23.35 -4.02 -12.75
N ALA A 411 22.88 -3.25 -11.77
CA ALA A 411 23.24 -1.84 -11.58
C ALA A 411 24.60 -1.62 -10.87
N GLY A 412 25.33 -2.69 -10.55
CA GLY A 412 26.62 -2.60 -9.84
C GLY A 412 26.51 -2.37 -8.34
N LEU A 413 25.31 -2.36 -7.76
CA LEU A 413 25.04 -2.12 -6.34
C LEU A 413 25.15 -3.43 -5.51
N VAL A 414 26.11 -4.28 -5.83
CA VAL A 414 26.28 -5.64 -5.28
C VAL A 414 26.37 -5.67 -3.75
N ALA A 415 27.09 -4.71 -3.15
CA ALA A 415 27.26 -4.65 -1.70
C ALA A 415 25.92 -4.42 -0.98
N PHE A 416 25.05 -3.55 -1.52
CA PHE A 416 23.73 -3.28 -0.97
C PHE A 416 22.79 -4.48 -1.13
N GLY A 417 22.84 -5.17 -2.29
CA GLY A 417 22.10 -6.41 -2.50
C GLY A 417 22.53 -7.51 -1.51
N ALA A 418 23.83 -7.67 -1.27
CA ALA A 418 24.35 -8.65 -0.31
C ALA A 418 23.89 -8.37 1.13
N ILE A 419 23.92 -7.11 1.57
CA ILE A 419 23.40 -6.70 2.88
C ILE A 419 21.91 -6.98 2.99
N ALA A 420 21.13 -6.66 1.96
CA ALA A 420 19.68 -6.90 1.93
C ALA A 420 19.35 -8.39 1.99
N ILE A 421 20.11 -9.26 1.28
CA ILE A 421 19.94 -10.72 1.36
C ILE A 421 20.24 -11.21 2.77
N ALA A 422 21.37 -10.80 3.36
CA ALA A 422 21.73 -11.19 4.73
C ALA A 422 20.65 -10.78 5.74
N ALA A 423 20.13 -9.56 5.64
CA ALA A 423 19.04 -9.07 6.48
C ALA A 423 17.71 -9.82 6.24
N SER A 424 17.45 -10.30 5.00
CA SER A 424 16.28 -11.13 4.69
C SER A 424 16.29 -12.45 5.46
N VAL A 425 17.46 -13.03 5.69
CA VAL A 425 17.61 -14.27 6.50
C VAL A 425 17.18 -14.03 7.95
N ILE A 426 17.52 -12.86 8.52
CA ILE A 426 17.05 -12.47 9.86
C ILE A 426 15.51 -12.41 9.87
N GLY A 427 14.91 -11.83 8.82
CA GLY A 427 13.46 -11.75 8.67
C GLY A 427 12.78 -13.12 8.56
N ALA A 428 13.41 -14.13 7.99
CA ALA A 428 12.83 -15.46 7.89
C ALA A 428 12.49 -16.06 9.27
N PHE A 429 13.21 -15.69 10.32
CA PHE A 429 13.02 -16.24 11.67
C PHE A 429 11.59 -16.07 12.21
N TYR A 430 11.04 -14.86 12.17
CA TYR A 430 9.71 -14.61 12.73
C TYR A 430 8.58 -15.22 11.87
N TYR A 431 8.76 -15.35 10.57
CA TYR A 431 7.80 -16.08 9.72
C TYR A 431 7.82 -17.59 10.02
N ILE A 432 9.01 -18.16 10.21
CA ILE A 432 9.15 -19.57 10.61
C ILE A 432 8.59 -19.79 12.02
N LYS A 433 8.81 -18.85 12.98
CA LYS A 433 8.18 -18.87 14.32
C LYS A 433 6.66 -18.93 14.19
N PHE A 434 6.08 -18.09 13.31
CA PHE A 434 4.63 -18.07 13.06
C PHE A 434 4.11 -19.44 12.61
N VAL A 435 4.75 -20.04 11.61
CA VAL A 435 4.38 -21.37 11.10
C VAL A 435 4.59 -22.44 12.16
N LYS A 436 5.72 -22.39 12.91
CA LYS A 436 6.00 -23.34 14.00
C LYS A 436 4.87 -23.37 15.04
N VAL A 437 4.39 -22.20 15.48
CA VAL A 437 3.31 -22.11 16.45
C VAL A 437 2.00 -22.72 15.94
N MET A 438 1.65 -22.50 14.65
CA MET A 438 0.45 -23.03 14.06
C MET A 438 0.46 -24.56 13.87
N PHE A 439 1.63 -25.14 13.57
CA PHE A 439 1.71 -26.54 13.14
C PHE A 439 2.26 -27.49 14.22
N PHE A 440 3.05 -27.00 15.17
CA PHE A 440 3.79 -27.86 16.10
C PHE A 440 3.44 -27.64 17.56
N ASP A 441 2.75 -26.55 17.93
CA ASP A 441 2.32 -26.32 19.31
C ASP A 441 0.95 -26.97 19.56
N GLU A 442 0.67 -27.31 20.83
CA GLU A 442 -0.61 -27.89 21.22
C GLU A 442 -1.77 -26.91 21.02
N PRO A 443 -2.92 -27.34 20.47
CA PRO A 443 -4.08 -26.49 20.24
C PRO A 443 -4.63 -25.86 21.52
N VAL A 444 -4.96 -24.57 21.44
CA VAL A 444 -5.62 -23.82 22.52
C VAL A 444 -7.01 -23.45 22.07
N GLY A 445 -8.03 -24.23 22.50
CA GLY A 445 -9.44 -23.98 22.21
C GLY A 445 -9.86 -24.29 20.76
N LEU A 446 -11.15 -24.13 20.50
CA LEU A 446 -11.72 -24.31 19.15
C LEU A 446 -11.78 -22.95 18.44
N VAL A 447 -11.10 -22.86 17.33
CA VAL A 447 -11.20 -21.70 16.42
C VAL A 447 -12.46 -21.87 15.58
N THR A 448 -13.46 -21.00 15.77
CA THR A 448 -14.69 -21.05 14.98
C THR A 448 -14.57 -20.13 13.76
N GLY A 449 -14.20 -20.73 12.65
CA GLY A 449 -14.12 -20.00 11.37
C GLY A 449 -15.47 -19.91 10.64
N LYS A 450 -16.54 -19.34 11.25
CA LYS A 450 -17.77 -19.03 10.50
C LYS A 450 -17.52 -17.85 9.56
N SER A 451 -16.85 -18.09 8.43
CA SER A 451 -16.51 -17.07 7.45
C SER A 451 -17.46 -17.12 6.25
N GLY A 452 -17.78 -15.96 5.65
CA GLY A 452 -18.60 -15.90 4.43
C GLY A 452 -17.83 -16.37 3.19
N GLY A 453 -18.56 -16.72 2.13
CA GLY A 453 -17.95 -17.17 0.87
C GLY A 453 -16.91 -16.20 0.28
N GLY A 454 -17.11 -14.88 0.44
CA GLY A 454 -16.16 -13.87 -0.03
C GLY A 454 -14.80 -13.95 0.66
N HIS A 455 -14.76 -14.22 1.97
CA HIS A 455 -13.49 -14.40 2.71
C HIS A 455 -12.75 -15.65 2.20
N TRP A 456 -13.45 -16.78 2.03
CA TRP A 456 -12.86 -18.01 1.50
C TRP A 456 -12.36 -17.81 0.06
N ALA A 457 -13.14 -17.15 -0.78
CA ALA A 457 -12.75 -16.86 -2.16
C ALA A 457 -11.46 -16.03 -2.21
N LEU A 458 -11.37 -14.94 -1.45
CA LEU A 458 -10.16 -14.10 -1.38
C LEU A 458 -8.98 -14.86 -0.78
N LEU A 459 -9.19 -15.65 0.28
CA LEU A 459 -8.14 -16.43 0.92
C LEU A 459 -7.52 -17.44 -0.07
N PHE A 460 -8.35 -18.21 -0.76
CA PHE A 460 -7.86 -19.20 -1.72
C PHE A 460 -7.30 -18.57 -2.99
N LEU A 461 -7.90 -17.48 -3.49
CA LEU A 461 -7.39 -16.76 -4.65
C LEU A 461 -5.97 -16.21 -4.38
N THR A 462 -5.77 -15.56 -3.23
CA THR A 462 -4.46 -15.03 -2.86
C THR A 462 -3.46 -16.15 -2.57
N ALA A 463 -3.87 -17.25 -1.93
CA ALA A 463 -3.01 -18.40 -1.71
C ALA A 463 -2.62 -19.10 -3.02
N ALA A 464 -3.56 -19.26 -3.96
CA ALA A 464 -3.29 -19.83 -5.28
C ALA A 464 -2.33 -18.95 -6.09
N LEU A 465 -2.54 -17.62 -6.07
CA LEU A 465 -1.65 -16.67 -6.71
C LEU A 465 -0.22 -16.74 -6.16
N LEU A 466 -0.06 -16.88 -4.84
CA LEU A 466 1.25 -16.92 -4.19
C LEU A 466 1.91 -18.31 -4.20
N SER A 467 1.17 -19.35 -4.55
CA SER A 467 1.67 -20.70 -4.76
C SER A 467 2.50 -20.81 -6.07
N PRO A 468 3.11 -21.95 -6.37
CA PRO A 468 3.78 -22.17 -7.65
C PRO A 468 2.92 -21.91 -8.89
N LEU A 469 1.59 -21.95 -8.78
CA LEU A 469 0.68 -21.61 -9.87
C LEU A 469 0.80 -20.14 -10.31
N GLY A 470 1.17 -19.25 -9.39
CA GLY A 470 1.35 -17.83 -9.70
C GLY A 470 2.47 -17.54 -10.71
N TYR A 471 3.44 -18.47 -10.86
CA TYR A 471 4.49 -18.32 -11.90
C TYR A 471 3.93 -18.30 -13.32
N LEU A 472 2.73 -18.85 -13.54
CA LEU A 472 2.06 -18.77 -14.86
C LEU A 472 1.70 -17.32 -15.23
N LEU A 473 1.56 -16.44 -14.25
CA LEU A 473 1.21 -15.03 -14.44
C LEU A 473 2.46 -14.12 -14.53
N THR A 474 3.65 -14.60 -14.17
CA THR A 474 4.85 -13.74 -14.12
C THR A 474 5.22 -13.14 -15.47
N PRO A 475 5.08 -13.78 -16.65
CA PRO A 475 5.39 -13.14 -17.92
C PRO A 475 4.49 -11.94 -18.21
N SER A 476 3.16 -12.10 -18.00
CA SER A 476 2.20 -11.00 -18.20
C SER A 476 2.38 -9.89 -17.17
N LEU A 477 2.68 -10.22 -15.92
CA LEU A 477 2.94 -9.26 -14.87
C LEU A 477 4.21 -8.45 -15.17
N SER A 478 5.29 -9.11 -15.59
CA SER A 478 6.53 -8.43 -15.97
C SER A 478 6.33 -7.51 -17.18
N ASP A 479 5.62 -7.95 -18.23
CA ASP A 479 5.31 -7.11 -19.39
C ASP A 479 4.51 -5.84 -19.01
N LEU A 480 3.51 -5.98 -18.12
CA LEU A 480 2.75 -4.83 -17.62
C LEU A 480 3.61 -3.90 -16.76
N ALA A 481 4.47 -4.47 -15.92
CA ALA A 481 5.38 -3.71 -15.06
C ALA A 481 6.46 -2.99 -15.88
N ASP A 482 7.00 -3.62 -16.93
CA ASP A 482 7.99 -3.03 -17.83
C ASP A 482 7.38 -1.85 -18.58
N LYS A 483 6.18 -1.99 -19.14
CA LYS A 483 5.44 -0.88 -19.79
C LYS A 483 5.17 0.27 -18.81
N ALA A 484 4.74 -0.07 -17.59
CA ALA A 484 4.49 0.93 -16.56
C ALA A 484 5.80 1.62 -16.11
N ALA A 485 6.89 0.89 -15.96
CA ALA A 485 8.19 1.45 -15.62
C ALA A 485 8.73 2.36 -16.72
N ALA A 486 8.66 1.94 -18.00
CA ALA A 486 9.12 2.73 -19.14
C ALA A 486 8.46 4.11 -19.18
N SER A 487 7.16 4.22 -18.84
CA SER A 487 6.44 5.50 -18.84
C SER A 487 6.94 6.53 -17.80
N LEU A 488 7.68 6.10 -16.76
CA LEU A 488 8.35 7.01 -15.80
C LEU A 488 9.62 7.65 -16.38
N PHE A 489 10.21 7.06 -17.41
CA PHE A 489 11.44 7.54 -18.03
C PHE A 489 11.19 8.26 -19.37
N PHE A 490 9.94 8.31 -19.84
CA PHE A 490 9.59 9.13 -21.00
C PHE A 490 9.64 10.61 -20.62
N ALA A 491 10.60 11.34 -21.21
CA ALA A 491 10.57 12.79 -21.22
C ALA A 491 9.42 13.26 -22.11
N VAL A 492 8.42 13.91 -21.54
CA VAL A 492 7.33 14.57 -22.28
C VAL A 492 7.82 15.93 -22.79
#